data_e121925b3e66fa4041e3192c334f2568
#
_entry.id   e121925b3e66fa4041e3192c334f2568
#
_cell.length_a   1.000
_cell.length_b   1.000
_cell.length_c   1.000
_cell.angle_alpha   90.00
_cell.angle_beta   90.00
_cell.angle_gamma   90.00
#
_symmetry.space_group_name_H-M   'P 1'
#
loop_
_entity.id
_entity.type
_entity.pdbx_description
1 polymer ?
#
loop_
_entity_poly.entity_id
_entity_poly.type
_entity_poly.pdbx_seq_one_letter_code
_entity_poly.pdbx_strand_id
1 'polypeptide(L)'
;MNTSEFISKYLEKKIKKTFLVTGGGMMFLTDALNKSKIKLFFNHHEQASIFATDAYARSSGKPQVCFATSGPGITNCVTGILSAWQDSTPIIIIAGQSKSKETIQFSKIKNLRQSGTFEAN
;
A
#
# COMPACT_ATOMS: atom_id res chain seq x y z
N MET A 1 12.19 -3.70 -17.61
CA MET A 1 11.73 -3.73 -16.20
C MET A 1 10.92 -2.46 -15.94
N ASN A 2 9.67 -2.60 -15.58
CA ASN A 2 8.80 -1.47 -15.23
C ASN A 2 8.91 -1.17 -13.71
N THR A 3 8.28 -0.07 -13.26
CA THR A 3 8.34 0.38 -11.86
C THR A 3 7.84 -0.68 -10.88
N SER A 4 6.75 -1.38 -11.21
CA SER A 4 6.19 -2.43 -10.35
C SER A 4 7.13 -3.62 -10.20
N GLU A 5 7.76 -4.03 -11.27
CA GLU A 5 8.78 -5.09 -11.25
C GLU A 5 10.02 -4.67 -10.46
N PHE A 6 10.43 -3.41 -10.58
CA PHE A 6 11.56 -2.88 -9.80
C PHE A 6 11.25 -2.91 -8.30
N ILE A 7 10.09 -2.40 -7.90
CA ILE A 7 9.65 -2.39 -6.49
C ILE A 7 9.61 -3.83 -5.97
N SER A 8 8.96 -4.73 -6.69
CA SER A 8 8.85 -6.14 -6.30
C SER A 8 10.21 -6.82 -6.10
N LYS A 9 11.13 -6.67 -7.06
CA LYS A 9 12.49 -7.22 -6.99
C LYS A 9 13.33 -6.61 -5.86
N TYR A 10 13.15 -5.33 -5.59
CA TYR A 10 13.83 -4.67 -4.48
C TYR A 10 13.34 -5.22 -3.14
N LEU A 11 12.02 -5.31 -2.97
CA LEU A 11 11.41 -5.77 -1.74
C LEU A 11 11.64 -7.27 -1.47
N GLU A 12 11.72 -8.09 -2.50
CA GLU A 12 12.03 -9.53 -2.38
C GLU A 12 13.33 -9.79 -1.60
N LYS A 13 14.28 -8.85 -1.66
CA LYS A 13 15.54 -8.92 -0.93
C LYS A 13 15.41 -8.49 0.54
N LYS A 14 14.30 -7.85 0.91
CA LYS A 14 14.12 -7.21 2.21
C LYS A 14 13.06 -7.88 3.07
N ILE A 15 11.98 -8.35 2.45
CA ILE A 15 10.85 -8.95 3.15
C ILE A 15 10.55 -10.34 2.60
N LYS A 16 10.00 -11.20 3.43
CA LYS A 16 9.60 -12.57 3.05
C LYS A 16 8.10 -12.72 2.83
N LYS A 17 7.31 -11.85 3.42
CA LYS A 17 5.85 -11.87 3.31
C LYS A 17 5.29 -10.45 3.42
N THR A 18 4.09 -10.27 2.91
CA THR A 18 3.32 -9.03 3.04
C THR A 18 1.83 -9.31 3.15
N PHE A 19 1.10 -8.35 3.68
CA PHE A 19 -0.35 -8.39 3.87
C PHE A 19 -0.97 -7.29 3.01
N LEU A 20 -2.04 -7.60 2.29
CA LEU A 20 -2.63 -6.67 1.34
C LEU A 20 -4.10 -6.96 1.05
N VAL A 21 -4.78 -5.94 0.55
CA VAL A 21 -6.02 -6.06 -0.21
C VAL A 21 -5.73 -5.56 -1.62
N THR A 22 -6.13 -6.30 -2.62
CA THR A 22 -5.93 -5.91 -4.03
C THR A 22 -6.91 -4.82 -4.44
N GLY A 23 -6.60 -4.12 -5.52
CA GLY A 23 -7.49 -3.12 -6.09
C GLY A 23 -6.97 -2.57 -7.41
N GLY A 24 -7.85 -1.89 -8.16
CA GLY A 24 -7.55 -1.38 -9.50
C GLY A 24 -6.33 -0.47 -9.56
N GLY A 25 -6.09 0.34 -8.53
CA GLY A 25 -4.95 1.26 -8.45
C GLY A 25 -3.59 0.58 -8.27
N MET A 26 -3.55 -0.73 -8.01
CA MET A 26 -2.29 -1.46 -7.81
C MET A 26 -2.19 -2.78 -8.58
N MET A 27 -2.98 -2.97 -9.64
CA MET A 27 -3.00 -4.23 -10.40
C MET A 27 -1.62 -4.67 -10.89
N PHE A 28 -0.86 -3.78 -11.51
CA PHE A 28 0.47 -4.10 -12.02
C PHE A 28 1.46 -4.43 -10.89
N LEU A 29 1.31 -3.79 -9.75
CA LEU A 29 2.15 -4.07 -8.59
C LEU A 29 1.78 -5.42 -7.97
N THR A 30 0.50 -5.73 -7.87
CA THR A 30 0.01 -7.05 -7.40
C THR A 30 0.51 -8.17 -8.31
N ASP A 31 0.46 -8.00 -9.63
CA ASP A 31 0.99 -8.98 -10.58
C ASP A 31 2.51 -9.18 -10.41
N ALA A 32 3.26 -8.10 -10.27
CA ALA A 32 4.70 -8.16 -10.04
C ALA A 32 5.07 -8.84 -8.71
N LEU A 33 4.32 -8.54 -7.64
CA LEU A 33 4.49 -9.18 -6.34
C LEU A 33 4.17 -10.68 -6.41
N ASN A 34 3.11 -11.06 -7.12
CA ASN A 34 2.73 -12.47 -7.28
C ASN A 34 3.77 -13.29 -8.05
N LYS A 35 4.57 -12.66 -8.90
CA LYS A 35 5.70 -13.27 -9.62
C LYS A 35 7.01 -13.30 -8.81
N SER A 36 7.02 -12.69 -7.63
CA SER A 36 8.19 -12.65 -6.74
C SER A 36 8.19 -13.83 -5.75
N LYS A 37 9.25 -13.94 -4.96
CA LYS A 37 9.34 -14.91 -3.85
C LYS A 37 8.66 -14.43 -2.56
N ILE A 38 8.05 -13.23 -2.57
CA ILE A 38 7.34 -12.69 -1.41
C ILE A 38 6.04 -13.46 -1.23
N LYS A 39 5.80 -14.03 -0.06
CA LYS A 39 4.53 -14.68 0.26
C LYS A 39 3.46 -13.61 0.50
N LEU A 40 2.41 -13.65 -0.30
CA LEU A 40 1.28 -12.72 -0.24
C LEU A 40 0.16 -13.28 0.64
N PHE A 41 -0.31 -12.48 1.59
CA PHE A 41 -1.48 -12.77 2.40
C PHE A 41 -2.58 -11.77 2.06
N PHE A 42 -3.60 -12.24 1.38
CA PHE A 42 -4.74 -11.43 1.00
C PHE A 42 -5.75 -11.38 2.13
N ASN A 43 -6.03 -10.18 2.62
CA ASN A 43 -7.06 -9.92 3.62
C ASN A 43 -8.33 -9.39 2.95
N HIS A 44 -9.42 -9.38 3.71
CA HIS A 44 -10.71 -8.87 3.25
C HIS A 44 -10.94 -7.40 3.60
N HIS A 45 -10.03 -6.79 4.37
CA HIS A 45 -10.08 -5.37 4.76
C HIS A 45 -8.67 -4.83 4.98
N GLU A 46 -8.41 -3.61 4.53
CA GLU A 46 -7.07 -3.00 4.59
C GLU A 46 -6.61 -2.75 6.03
N GLN A 47 -7.55 -2.44 6.93
CA GLN A 47 -7.23 -2.29 8.35
C GLN A 47 -6.66 -3.59 8.93
N ALA A 48 -7.17 -4.74 8.53
CA ALA A 48 -6.60 -6.03 8.93
C ALA A 48 -5.18 -6.22 8.36
N SER A 49 -4.95 -5.78 7.12
CA SER A 49 -3.63 -5.87 6.49
C SER A 49 -2.59 -5.01 7.21
N ILE A 50 -2.94 -3.77 7.56
CA ILE A 50 -2.00 -2.88 8.23
C ILE A 50 -1.71 -3.34 9.66
N PHE A 51 -2.69 -3.82 10.41
CA PHE A 51 -2.47 -4.38 11.76
C PHE A 51 -1.65 -5.68 11.72
N ALA A 52 -1.88 -6.54 10.71
CA ALA A 52 -1.05 -7.74 10.53
C ALA A 52 0.40 -7.37 10.20
N THR A 53 0.60 -6.30 9.40
CA THR A 53 1.92 -5.77 9.07
C THR A 53 2.62 -5.20 10.32
N ASP A 54 1.90 -4.41 11.12
CA ASP A 54 2.40 -3.85 12.39
C ASP A 54 2.81 -4.97 13.36
N ALA A 55 1.94 -5.94 13.59
CA ALA A 55 2.23 -7.08 14.46
C ALA A 55 3.43 -7.89 13.97
N TYR A 56 3.55 -8.08 12.65
CA TYR A 56 4.69 -8.79 12.08
C TYR A 56 5.98 -7.99 12.16
N ALA A 57 5.94 -6.66 12.02
CA ALA A 57 7.09 -5.80 12.24
C ALA A 57 7.58 -5.88 13.68
N ARG A 58 6.67 -5.79 14.65
CA ARG A 58 6.99 -5.94 16.09
C ARG A 58 7.60 -7.30 16.41
N SER A 59 7.00 -8.37 15.94
CA SER A 59 7.46 -9.73 16.25
C SER A 59 8.77 -10.10 15.56
N SER A 60 9.04 -9.57 14.38
CA SER A 60 10.27 -9.85 13.62
C SER A 60 11.42 -8.90 13.95
N GLY A 61 11.15 -7.75 14.58
CA GLY A 61 12.13 -6.69 14.81
C GLY A 61 12.67 -6.05 13.52
N LYS A 62 11.95 -6.18 12.40
CA LYS A 62 12.40 -5.72 11.07
C LYS A 62 11.31 -4.92 10.38
N PRO A 63 11.69 -3.94 9.54
CA PRO A 63 10.73 -3.21 8.73
C PRO A 63 9.88 -4.16 7.88
N GLN A 64 8.57 -3.90 7.85
CA GLN A 64 7.60 -4.66 7.04
C GLN A 64 6.84 -3.73 6.11
N VAL A 65 6.25 -4.31 5.07
CA VAL A 65 5.55 -3.56 4.03
C VAL A 65 4.09 -4.00 3.94
N CYS A 66 3.19 -3.04 3.85
CA CYS A 66 1.78 -3.22 3.54
C CYS A 66 1.46 -2.56 2.21
N PHE A 67 0.55 -3.15 1.45
CA PHE A 67 0.07 -2.58 0.19
C PHE A 67 -1.42 -2.32 0.27
N ALA A 68 -1.84 -1.18 -0.27
CA ALA A 68 -3.24 -0.80 -0.40
C ALA A 68 -3.50 -0.12 -1.75
N THR A 69 -4.72 -0.24 -2.25
CA THR A 69 -5.12 0.52 -3.45
C THR A 69 -5.39 1.99 -3.11
N SER A 70 -5.56 2.82 -4.13
CA SER A 70 -5.91 4.25 -3.98
C SER A 70 -7.29 4.45 -3.32
N GLY A 71 -7.57 5.67 -2.90
CA GLY A 71 -8.89 6.06 -2.37
C GLY A 71 -9.21 5.38 -1.04
N PRO A 72 -10.38 4.73 -0.92
CA PRO A 72 -10.80 4.11 0.34
C PRO A 72 -9.86 2.97 0.80
N GLY A 73 -9.09 2.37 -0.10
CA GLY A 73 -8.13 1.35 0.28
C GLY A 73 -7.08 1.89 1.25
N ILE A 74 -6.39 2.96 0.89
CA ILE A 74 -5.38 3.53 1.79
C ILE A 74 -6.00 4.27 2.98
N THR A 75 -7.20 4.89 2.85
CA THR A 75 -7.84 5.52 4.01
C THR A 75 -8.23 4.51 5.09
N ASN A 76 -8.58 3.28 4.71
CA ASN A 76 -8.81 2.20 5.68
C ASN A 76 -7.54 1.80 6.47
N CYS A 77 -6.36 2.18 6.00
CA CYS A 77 -5.12 1.93 6.72
C CYS A 77 -4.81 2.99 7.79
N VAL A 78 -5.48 4.14 7.81
CA VAL A 78 -5.12 5.31 8.65
C VAL A 78 -5.00 4.96 10.12
N THR A 79 -5.94 4.21 10.67
CA THR A 79 -5.90 3.77 12.09
C THR A 79 -4.63 2.97 12.40
N GLY A 80 -4.27 2.04 11.54
CA GLY A 80 -3.06 1.23 11.73
C GLY A 80 -1.77 2.03 11.50
N ILE A 81 -1.81 3.01 10.59
CA ILE A 81 -0.69 3.95 10.40
C ILE A 81 -0.45 4.75 11.67
N LEU A 82 -1.51 5.31 12.25
CA LEU A 82 -1.42 6.06 13.49
C LEU A 82 -0.88 5.21 14.65
N SER A 83 -1.39 4.00 14.80
CA SER A 83 -0.91 3.04 15.81
C SER A 83 0.58 2.77 15.65
N ALA A 84 1.03 2.41 14.45
CA ALA A 84 2.43 2.14 14.18
C ALA A 84 3.33 3.39 14.40
N TRP A 85 2.83 4.57 14.04
CA TRP A 85 3.52 5.84 14.28
C TRP A 85 3.72 6.11 15.76
N GLN A 86 2.65 6.01 16.58
CA GLN A 86 2.70 6.24 18.01
C GLN A 86 3.69 5.31 18.72
N ASP A 87 3.73 4.06 18.30
CA ASP A 87 4.59 3.04 18.90
C ASP A 87 5.96 2.90 18.22
N SER A 88 6.27 3.78 17.25
CA SER A 88 7.51 3.74 16.46
C SER A 88 7.79 2.39 15.80
N THR A 89 6.73 1.69 15.37
CA THR A 89 6.86 0.42 14.66
C THR A 89 7.33 0.67 13.22
N PRO A 90 8.39 -0.01 12.75
CA PRO A 90 8.94 0.21 11.41
C PRO A 90 8.09 -0.45 10.33
N ILE A 91 7.09 0.25 9.84
CA ILE A 91 6.28 -0.18 8.71
C ILE A 91 6.44 0.77 7.52
N ILE A 92 6.31 0.22 6.32
CA ILE A 92 6.26 0.95 5.06
C ILE A 92 4.92 0.66 4.41
N ILE A 93 4.23 1.69 3.95
CA ILE A 93 2.97 1.54 3.24
C ILE A 93 3.16 2.01 1.82
N ILE A 94 2.82 1.15 0.87
CA ILE A 94 2.86 1.46 -0.56
C ILE A 94 1.43 1.45 -1.07
N ALA A 95 0.95 2.62 -1.46
CA ALA A 95 -0.40 2.80 -1.95
C ALA A 95 -0.44 3.14 -3.44
N GLY A 96 -1.49 2.68 -4.12
CA GLY A 96 -1.81 3.16 -5.44
C GLY A 96 -2.26 4.63 -5.40
N GLN A 97 -2.10 5.32 -6.51
CA GLN A 97 -2.58 6.68 -6.69
C GLN A 97 -3.23 6.85 -8.06
N SER A 98 -4.19 7.75 -8.16
CA SER A 98 -4.78 8.14 -9.44
C SER A 98 -3.74 8.80 -10.34
N LYS A 99 -3.98 8.77 -11.65
CA LYS A 99 -3.10 9.46 -12.60
C LYS A 99 -3.04 10.95 -12.25
N SER A 100 -1.87 11.57 -12.37
CA SER A 100 -1.68 13.00 -12.03
C SER A 100 -2.67 13.94 -12.72
N LYS A 101 -3.12 13.61 -13.93
CA LYS A 101 -4.13 14.39 -14.66
C LYS A 101 -5.55 14.26 -14.08
N GLU A 102 -5.78 13.26 -13.26
CA GLU A 102 -7.07 12.94 -12.61
C GLU A 102 -7.11 13.38 -11.16
N THR A 103 -6.00 13.92 -10.64
CA THR A 103 -5.95 14.44 -9.27
C THR A 103 -6.57 15.83 -9.19
N ILE A 104 -7.16 16.18 -8.04
CA ILE A 104 -7.88 17.45 -7.85
C ILE A 104 -7.01 18.65 -8.18
N GLN A 105 -5.74 18.61 -7.80
CA GLN A 105 -4.80 19.72 -8.01
C GLN A 105 -4.41 19.95 -9.48
N PHE A 106 -4.44 18.91 -10.30
CA PHE A 106 -3.97 18.95 -11.68
C PHE A 106 -5.06 18.72 -12.71
N SER A 107 -6.27 18.37 -12.28
CA SER A 107 -7.38 18.15 -13.20
C SER A 107 -7.94 19.48 -13.70
N LYS A 108 -8.01 19.62 -15.02
CA LYS A 108 -8.73 20.72 -15.68
C LYS A 108 -10.23 20.44 -15.79
N ILE A 109 -10.70 19.27 -15.41
CA ILE A 109 -12.08 18.84 -15.54
C ILE A 109 -12.81 19.18 -14.26
N LYS A 110 -13.66 20.21 -14.32
CA LYS A 110 -14.49 20.69 -13.21
C LYS A 110 -15.42 19.63 -12.76
N ASN A 111 -15.61 18.76 -12.20
CA ASN A 111 -16.60 17.74 -11.78
C ASN A 111 -16.06 16.29 -11.83
N LEU A 112 -14.78 16.09 -12.04
CA LEU A 112 -14.23 14.75 -11.90
C LEU A 112 -14.22 14.37 -10.43
N ARG A 113 -14.96 13.35 -10.04
CA ARG A 113 -14.84 12.76 -8.70
C ARG A 113 -13.51 12.04 -8.60
N GLN A 114 -12.70 12.45 -7.68
CA GLN A 114 -11.32 12.00 -7.57
C GLN A 114 -11.17 10.93 -6.49
N SER A 115 -10.37 9.96 -6.80
CA SER A 115 -10.01 8.88 -5.90
C SER A 115 -8.66 9.09 -5.20
N GLY A 116 -8.07 10.25 -5.28
CA GLY A 116 -6.86 10.60 -4.56
C GLY A 116 -7.12 10.67 -3.06
N THR A 117 -6.26 10.10 -2.27
CA THR A 117 -6.57 9.83 -0.87
C THR A 117 -6.04 10.88 0.08
N PHE A 118 -4.93 11.50 -0.21
CA PHE A 118 -4.24 12.47 0.66
C PHE A 118 -3.98 13.80 -0.04
N GLU A 119 -4.66 14.06 -1.12
CA GLU A 119 -4.53 15.30 -1.88
C GLU A 119 -5.53 16.38 -1.48
N ALA A 120 -6.40 16.10 -0.54
CA ALA A 120 -7.42 17.03 -0.04
C ALA A 120 -6.89 17.93 1.09
N ASN A 121 -5.61 18.17 1.15
CA ASN A 121 -4.99 19.09 2.12
C ASN A 121 -4.60 20.39 1.47
#